data_bb92efd2bb6a794d0c18d2765d9b1759
#
_entry.id   bb92efd2bb6a794d0c18d2765d9b1759
#
_cell.length_a   1.000
_cell.length_b   1.000
_cell.length_c   1.000
_cell.angle_alpha   90.00
_cell.angle_beta   90.00
_cell.angle_gamma   90.00
#
_symmetry.space_group_name_H-M   'P 1'
#
loop_
_entity.id
_entity.type
_entity.pdbx_description
1 polymer ?
#
loop_
_entity_poly.entity_id
_entity_poly.type
_entity_poly.pdbx_seq_one_letter_code
_entity_poly.pdbx_strand_id
1 'polypeptide(L)'
;MKNVASCNLNLRFQQQGTEGPRPTEFVADFLHNLLHLDVKPILDRAHRTLRPRPGDGAPPRPFVVRVNQFQTRNEILRKARESPALTFQGKRVFIFPDFTAIVAKKRAAFSGVKKELHSCPGIKFGLFFPASLRITLPNGQLRTFDSPDLAMDFVKKNLKTMVDPQSV
;
A
#
# COMPACT_ATOMS: atom_id res chain seq x y z
N MET A 1 20.11 -13.73 -6.14
CA MET A 1 19.07 -13.25 -7.10
C MET A 1 18.50 -11.96 -6.57
N LYS A 2 18.78 -10.83 -7.25
CA LYS A 2 18.20 -9.53 -6.90
C LYS A 2 16.69 -9.62 -7.16
N ASN A 3 15.87 -9.58 -6.10
CA ASN A 3 14.43 -9.40 -6.21
C ASN A 3 14.16 -8.06 -6.90
N VAL A 4 13.97 -8.11 -8.21
CA VAL A 4 13.53 -6.94 -8.97
C VAL A 4 12.12 -6.64 -8.49
N ALA A 5 11.98 -5.60 -7.67
CA ALA A 5 10.68 -5.10 -7.27
C ALA A 5 9.89 -4.79 -8.54
N SER A 6 8.72 -5.40 -8.69
CA SER A 6 7.86 -5.21 -9.87
C SER A 6 7.59 -3.71 -10.09
N CYS A 7 7.71 -3.23 -11.32
CA CYS A 7 7.30 -1.88 -11.71
C CYS A 7 5.77 -1.71 -11.75
N ASN A 8 5.01 -2.70 -11.29
CA ASN A 8 3.58 -2.67 -11.31
C ASN A 8 2.98 -1.93 -10.11
N LEU A 9 1.86 -1.28 -10.37
CA LEU A 9 1.01 -0.62 -9.38
C LEU A 9 -0.41 -1.13 -9.50
N ASN A 10 -1.11 -1.19 -8.37
CA ASN A 10 -2.56 -1.35 -8.30
C ASN A 10 -3.21 0.00 -8.03
N LEU A 11 -4.08 0.42 -8.92
CA LEU A 11 -4.82 1.67 -8.83
C LEU A 11 -6.30 1.37 -8.67
N ARG A 12 -6.92 1.85 -7.60
CA ARG A 12 -8.36 1.70 -7.33
C ARG A 12 -9.05 3.05 -7.30
N PHE A 13 -10.00 3.26 -8.20
CA PHE A 13 -10.91 4.40 -8.20
C PHE A 13 -12.28 3.99 -8.76
N GLN A 14 -13.32 4.70 -8.34
CA GLN A 14 -14.71 4.22 -8.43
C GLN A 14 -15.42 4.45 -9.76
N GLN A 15 -14.75 4.78 -10.85
CA GLN A 15 -15.43 4.91 -12.14
C GLN A 15 -15.04 3.78 -13.10
N GLN A 16 -16.04 3.04 -13.59
CA GLN A 16 -15.87 2.11 -14.70
C GLN A 16 -16.21 2.81 -16.01
N GLY A 17 -15.39 2.57 -17.06
CA GLY A 17 -15.69 3.02 -18.41
C GLY A 17 -15.25 4.45 -18.76
N THR A 18 -14.62 5.18 -17.84
CA THR A 18 -14.06 6.52 -18.11
C THR A 18 -12.73 6.48 -18.84
N GLU A 19 -12.06 5.33 -18.84
CA GLU A 19 -10.74 5.14 -19.43
C GLU A 19 -10.71 5.18 -20.96
N GLY A 20 -11.86 5.02 -21.62
CA GLY A 20 -11.97 5.05 -23.08
C GLY A 20 -11.12 3.99 -23.79
N PRO A 21 -10.85 4.16 -25.11
CA PRO A 21 -10.09 3.19 -25.92
C PRO A 21 -8.58 3.19 -25.63
N ARG A 22 -8.07 4.18 -24.92
CA ARG A 22 -6.63 4.32 -24.62
C ARG A 22 -6.36 4.36 -23.11
N PRO A 23 -6.53 3.26 -22.39
CA PRO A 23 -6.43 3.23 -20.93
C PRO A 23 -5.05 3.61 -20.42
N THR A 24 -3.99 3.36 -21.18
CA THR A 24 -2.61 3.72 -20.79
C THR A 24 -2.40 5.23 -20.77
N GLU A 25 -2.88 5.95 -21.79
CA GLU A 25 -2.81 7.42 -21.84
C GLU A 25 -3.68 8.04 -20.74
N PHE A 26 -4.91 7.54 -20.60
CA PHE A 26 -5.82 8.00 -19.56
C PHE A 26 -5.20 7.88 -18.16
N VAL A 27 -4.63 6.72 -17.83
CA VAL A 27 -4.02 6.50 -16.51
C VAL A 27 -2.76 7.35 -16.32
N ALA A 28 -1.98 7.58 -17.38
CA ALA A 28 -0.81 8.46 -17.30
C ALA A 28 -1.20 9.91 -17.00
N ASP A 29 -2.22 10.45 -17.68
CA ASP A 29 -2.76 11.77 -17.41
C ASP A 29 -3.40 11.87 -16.03
N PHE A 30 -4.14 10.83 -15.66
CA PHE A 30 -4.76 10.71 -14.34
C PHE A 30 -3.75 10.78 -13.21
N LEU A 31 -2.66 10.00 -13.27
CA LEU A 31 -1.60 10.00 -12.25
C LEU A 31 -0.84 11.33 -12.22
N HIS A 32 -0.53 11.89 -13.40
CA HIS A 32 0.14 13.19 -13.52
C HIS A 32 -0.66 14.29 -12.81
N ASN A 33 -1.95 14.40 -13.09
CA ASN A 33 -2.81 15.43 -12.52
C ASN A 33 -3.12 15.18 -11.04
N LEU A 34 -3.42 13.93 -10.66
CA LEU A 34 -3.80 13.58 -9.29
C LEU A 34 -2.67 13.78 -8.27
N LEU A 35 -1.44 13.47 -8.67
CA LEU A 35 -0.26 13.51 -7.80
C LEU A 35 0.61 14.74 -8.04
N HIS A 36 0.22 15.63 -8.96
CA HIS A 36 1.02 16.79 -9.36
C HIS A 36 2.47 16.39 -9.65
N LEU A 37 2.63 15.42 -10.57
CA LEU A 37 3.95 14.97 -11.00
C LEU A 37 4.57 16.04 -11.89
N ASP A 38 5.88 16.24 -11.80
CA ASP A 38 6.61 17.22 -12.64
C ASP A 38 6.61 16.80 -14.11
N VAL A 39 6.63 15.48 -14.35
CA VAL A 39 6.62 14.90 -15.70
C VAL A 39 5.53 13.82 -15.78
N LYS A 40 4.80 13.79 -16.90
CA LYS A 40 3.82 12.73 -17.18
C LYS A 40 4.52 11.37 -17.21
N PRO A 41 4.05 10.39 -16.43
CA PRO A 41 4.70 9.08 -16.36
C PRO A 41 4.52 8.30 -17.67
N ILE A 42 5.57 7.63 -18.11
CA ILE A 42 5.50 6.69 -19.22
C ILE A 42 5.05 5.33 -18.67
N LEU A 43 3.93 4.85 -19.19
CA LEU A 43 3.35 3.57 -18.80
C LEU A 43 3.48 2.57 -19.94
N ASP A 44 4.01 1.38 -19.65
CA ASP A 44 4.09 0.28 -20.62
C ASP A 44 2.71 -0.37 -20.82
N ARG A 45 1.92 -0.42 -19.76
CA ARG A 45 0.61 -1.08 -19.74
C ARG A 45 -0.28 -0.51 -18.65
N ALA A 46 -1.56 -0.37 -18.98
CA ALA A 46 -2.62 -0.12 -18.00
C ALA A 46 -3.88 -0.86 -18.43
N HIS A 47 -4.44 -1.70 -17.58
CA HIS A 47 -5.68 -2.42 -17.83
C HIS A 47 -6.38 -2.76 -16.52
N ARG A 48 -7.70 -2.93 -16.57
CA ARG A 48 -8.45 -3.45 -15.42
C ARG A 48 -8.19 -4.95 -15.25
N THR A 49 -8.20 -5.41 -14.02
CA THR A 49 -8.09 -6.85 -13.74
C THR A 49 -9.16 -7.65 -14.48
N LEU A 50 -8.81 -8.86 -14.93
CA LEU A 50 -9.66 -9.75 -15.73
C LEU A 50 -10.79 -10.43 -14.93
N ARG A 51 -11.19 -9.89 -13.79
CA ARG A 51 -12.33 -10.41 -13.02
C ARG A 51 -13.64 -10.06 -13.71
N PRO A 52 -14.74 -10.80 -13.46
CA PRO A 52 -16.07 -10.44 -13.92
C PRO A 52 -16.41 -9.00 -13.55
N ARG A 53 -17.23 -8.35 -14.36
CA ARG A 53 -17.68 -6.99 -14.07
C ARG A 53 -18.49 -7.00 -12.76
N PRO A 54 -18.14 -6.19 -11.76
CA PRO A 54 -18.90 -6.13 -10.52
C PRO A 54 -20.31 -5.59 -10.79
N GLY A 55 -21.29 -6.06 -10.02
CA GLY A 55 -22.65 -5.54 -10.05
C GLY A 55 -22.74 -4.11 -9.53
N ASP A 56 -23.93 -3.53 -9.62
CA ASP A 56 -24.21 -2.17 -9.16
C ASP A 56 -23.94 -2.06 -7.65
N GLY A 57 -23.21 -1.02 -7.26
CA GLY A 57 -22.81 -0.75 -5.87
C GLY A 57 -21.57 -1.51 -5.38
N ALA A 58 -21.06 -2.47 -6.13
CA ALA A 58 -19.84 -3.17 -5.78
C ALA A 58 -18.58 -2.34 -6.17
N PRO A 59 -17.46 -2.50 -5.41
CA PRO A 59 -16.24 -1.77 -5.73
C PRO A 59 -15.73 -2.15 -7.13
N PRO A 60 -15.29 -1.16 -7.93
CA PRO A 60 -14.82 -1.39 -9.29
C PRO A 60 -13.53 -2.21 -9.31
N ARG A 61 -13.32 -2.88 -10.44
CA ARG A 61 -12.08 -3.63 -10.67
C ARG A 61 -10.89 -2.68 -10.63
N PRO A 62 -9.81 -3.04 -9.91
CA PRO A 62 -8.60 -2.24 -9.91
C PRO A 62 -7.91 -2.24 -11.27
N PHE A 63 -7.19 -1.16 -11.57
CA PHE A 63 -6.21 -1.14 -12.64
C PHE A 63 -4.91 -1.76 -12.20
N VAL A 64 -4.33 -2.58 -13.07
CA VAL A 64 -2.93 -2.99 -13.00
C VAL A 64 -2.17 -2.13 -13.98
N VAL A 65 -1.20 -1.39 -13.47
CA VAL A 65 -0.43 -0.40 -14.22
C VAL A 65 1.04 -0.77 -14.16
N ARG A 66 1.69 -0.89 -15.30
CA ARG A 66 3.13 -1.08 -15.38
C ARG A 66 3.79 0.24 -15.76
N VAL A 67 4.56 0.79 -14.84
CA VAL A 67 5.35 1.99 -15.05
C VAL A 67 6.67 1.63 -15.70
N ASN A 68 7.07 2.34 -16.75
CA ASN A 68 8.29 2.06 -17.49
C ASN A 68 9.55 2.16 -16.62
N GLN A 69 9.64 3.21 -15.78
CA GLN A 69 10.80 3.47 -14.94
C GLN A 69 10.52 3.18 -13.47
N PHE A 70 11.44 2.47 -12.83
CA PHE A 70 11.35 2.15 -11.40
C PHE A 70 11.36 3.39 -10.50
N GLN A 71 12.13 4.41 -10.85
CA GLN A 71 12.20 5.66 -10.11
C GLN A 71 10.86 6.40 -10.14
N THR A 72 10.24 6.53 -11.31
CA THR A 72 8.91 7.13 -11.49
C THR A 72 7.85 6.36 -10.70
N ARG A 73 7.91 5.03 -10.70
CA ARG A 73 7.03 4.19 -9.88
C ARG A 73 7.19 4.49 -8.39
N ASN A 74 8.41 4.63 -7.90
CA ASN A 74 8.67 4.94 -6.49
C ASN A 74 8.20 6.35 -6.12
N GLU A 75 8.37 7.32 -7.01
CA GLU A 75 7.86 8.67 -6.85
C GLU A 75 6.33 8.70 -6.73
N ILE A 76 5.63 8.00 -7.61
CA ILE A 76 4.17 7.84 -7.56
C ILE A 76 3.74 7.29 -6.19
N LEU A 77 4.38 6.22 -5.71
CA LEU A 77 4.06 5.62 -4.42
C LEU A 77 4.40 6.52 -3.23
N ARG A 78 5.47 7.30 -3.32
CA ARG A 78 5.86 8.26 -2.28
C ARG A 78 4.82 9.38 -2.19
N LYS A 79 4.51 10.05 -3.30
CA LYS A 79 3.52 11.14 -3.37
C LYS A 79 2.13 10.65 -2.92
N ALA A 80 1.74 9.43 -3.31
CA ALA A 80 0.48 8.83 -2.88
C ALA A 80 0.39 8.60 -1.36
N ARG A 81 1.52 8.29 -0.69
CA ARG A 81 1.58 8.12 0.77
C ARG A 81 1.62 9.45 1.53
N GLU A 82 2.25 10.45 0.96
CA GLU A 82 2.33 11.80 1.53
C GLU A 82 0.99 12.56 1.45
N SER A 83 0.12 12.17 0.53
CA SER A 83 -1.20 12.77 0.36
C SER A 83 -2.21 12.18 1.35
N PRO A 84 -2.81 12.99 2.23
CA PRO A 84 -3.71 12.48 3.29
C PRO A 84 -4.99 11.85 2.75
N ALA A 85 -5.49 12.32 1.61
CA ALA A 85 -6.64 11.74 0.92
C ALA A 85 -6.58 12.09 -0.57
N LEU A 86 -6.27 11.12 -1.41
CA LEU A 86 -6.40 11.26 -2.85
C LEU A 86 -7.86 11.12 -3.24
N THR A 87 -8.40 12.10 -3.96
CA THR A 87 -9.77 12.08 -4.46
C THR A 87 -9.82 12.41 -5.93
N PHE A 88 -10.71 11.77 -6.64
CA PHE A 88 -11.03 12.05 -8.03
C PHE A 88 -12.55 12.10 -8.18
N GLN A 89 -13.07 13.22 -8.68
CA GLN A 89 -14.53 13.45 -8.81
C GLN A 89 -15.31 13.13 -7.53
N GLY A 90 -14.78 13.55 -6.37
CA GLY A 90 -15.40 13.35 -5.06
C GLY A 90 -15.27 11.94 -4.48
N LYS A 91 -14.58 11.02 -5.16
CA LYS A 91 -14.39 9.63 -4.72
C LYS A 91 -12.94 9.33 -4.39
N ARG A 92 -12.71 8.53 -3.35
CA ARG A 92 -11.34 8.17 -2.93
C ARG A 92 -10.61 7.34 -3.96
N VAL A 93 -9.34 7.65 -4.13
CA VAL A 93 -8.39 6.92 -4.97
C VAL A 93 -7.35 6.26 -4.08
N PHE A 94 -7.02 5.01 -4.39
CA PHE A 94 -5.98 4.26 -3.69
C PHE A 94 -4.93 3.78 -4.69
N ILE A 95 -3.67 3.99 -4.35
CA ILE A 95 -2.52 3.56 -5.15
C ILE A 95 -1.63 2.67 -4.28
N PHE A 96 -1.46 1.43 -4.70
CA PHE A 96 -0.68 0.44 -3.98
C PHE A 96 0.37 -0.20 -4.90
N PRO A 97 1.51 -0.64 -4.36
CA PRO A 97 2.40 -1.50 -5.11
C PRO A 97 1.69 -2.84 -5.41
N ASP A 98 1.91 -3.34 -6.62
CA ASP A 98 1.44 -4.68 -6.99
C ASP A 98 2.47 -5.71 -6.50
N PHE A 99 2.08 -6.48 -5.51
CA PHE A 99 2.92 -7.55 -4.95
C PHE A 99 2.58 -8.89 -5.60
N THR A 100 3.60 -9.73 -5.77
CA THR A 100 3.35 -11.14 -6.11
C THR A 100 2.47 -11.81 -5.04
N ALA A 101 1.74 -12.86 -5.41
CA ALA A 101 0.87 -13.58 -4.48
C ALA A 101 1.62 -14.05 -3.20
N ILE A 102 2.87 -14.47 -3.37
CA ILE A 102 3.73 -14.90 -2.25
C ILE A 102 4.01 -13.73 -1.29
N VAL A 103 4.40 -12.57 -1.82
CA VAL A 103 4.67 -11.38 -1.00
C VAL A 103 3.38 -10.89 -0.35
N ALA A 104 2.28 -10.85 -1.10
CA ALA A 104 0.97 -10.45 -0.56
C ALA A 104 0.55 -11.35 0.61
N LYS A 105 0.71 -12.67 0.50
CA LYS A 105 0.43 -13.65 1.58
C LYS A 105 1.31 -13.41 2.80
N LYS A 106 2.62 -13.23 2.62
CA LYS A 106 3.55 -12.92 3.71
C LYS A 106 3.17 -11.63 4.44
N ARG A 107 2.80 -10.59 3.70
CA ARG A 107 2.38 -9.30 4.27
C ARG A 107 1.04 -9.40 5.01
N ALA A 108 0.11 -10.17 4.48
CA ALA A 108 -1.20 -10.41 5.13
C ALA A 108 -1.07 -11.12 6.48
N ALA A 109 -0.07 -11.97 6.66
CA ALA A 109 0.20 -12.66 7.91
C ALA A 109 0.49 -11.70 9.09
N PHE A 110 0.97 -10.47 8.81
CA PHE A 110 1.18 -9.45 9.83
C PHE A 110 -0.08 -8.67 10.23
N SER A 111 -1.25 -8.97 9.63
CA SER A 111 -2.49 -8.21 9.88
C SER A 111 -2.91 -8.21 11.35
N GLY A 112 -2.78 -9.36 12.04
CA GLY A 112 -3.05 -9.48 13.46
C GLY A 112 -2.14 -8.61 14.31
N VAL A 113 -0.83 -8.64 14.05
CA VAL A 113 0.16 -7.83 14.76
C VAL A 113 -0.10 -6.34 14.57
N LYS A 114 -0.40 -5.91 13.33
CA LYS A 114 -0.74 -4.51 13.05
C LYS A 114 -1.97 -4.04 13.81
N LYS A 115 -2.99 -4.90 13.93
CA LYS A 115 -4.20 -4.59 14.71
C LYS A 115 -3.87 -4.33 16.18
N GLU A 116 -3.03 -5.17 16.79
CA GLU A 116 -2.56 -4.99 18.16
C GLU A 116 -1.73 -3.71 18.32
N LEU A 117 -0.84 -3.41 17.37
CA LEU A 117 -0.01 -2.21 17.39
C LEU A 117 -0.82 -0.90 17.26
N HIS A 118 -1.95 -0.93 16.55
CA HIS A 118 -2.86 0.23 16.50
C HIS A 118 -3.47 0.58 17.86
N SER A 119 -3.57 -0.39 18.75
CA SER A 119 -4.05 -0.20 20.12
C SER A 119 -2.99 0.32 21.08
N CYS A 120 -1.73 0.39 20.66
CA CYS A 120 -0.61 0.81 21.50
C CYS A 120 -0.27 2.30 21.25
N PRO A 121 -0.51 3.21 22.19
CA PRO A 121 -0.23 4.63 22.00
C PRO A 121 1.29 4.89 21.92
N GLY A 122 1.67 5.87 21.08
CA GLY A 122 3.07 6.29 20.93
C GLY A 122 3.96 5.35 20.10
N ILE A 123 3.43 4.23 19.61
CA ILE A 123 4.16 3.30 18.75
C ILE A 123 3.98 3.70 17.29
N LYS A 124 5.11 3.80 16.57
CA LYS A 124 5.11 3.94 15.11
C LYS A 124 5.54 2.61 14.49
N PHE A 125 4.84 2.20 13.45
CA PHE A 125 5.21 0.96 12.76
C PHE A 125 4.93 1.05 11.26
N GLY A 126 5.64 0.22 10.49
CA GLY A 126 5.48 0.11 9.04
C GLY A 126 5.90 -1.26 8.54
N LEU A 127 5.23 -1.73 7.50
CA LEU A 127 5.57 -3.00 6.85
C LEU A 127 6.36 -2.72 5.57
N PHE A 128 7.64 -3.05 5.57
CA PHE A 128 8.59 -2.82 4.48
C PHE A 128 8.66 -4.03 3.55
N PHE A 129 9.16 -3.80 2.35
CA PHE A 129 9.32 -4.87 1.35
C PHE A 129 10.49 -5.80 1.75
N PRO A 130 10.34 -7.12 1.54
CA PRO A 130 9.16 -7.83 1.03
C PRO A 130 8.04 -7.96 2.07
N ALA A 131 8.33 -8.26 3.33
CA ALA A 131 7.40 -8.42 4.43
C ALA A 131 8.14 -8.33 5.78
N SER A 132 8.82 -7.20 6.03
CA SER A 132 9.53 -6.91 7.27
C SER A 132 8.78 -5.84 8.06
N LEU A 133 8.29 -6.18 9.22
CA LEU A 133 7.62 -5.25 10.13
C LEU A 133 8.67 -4.49 10.95
N ARG A 134 8.68 -3.17 10.85
CA ARG A 134 9.50 -2.29 11.69
C ARG A 134 8.61 -1.59 12.70
N ILE A 135 9.03 -1.64 13.96
CA ILE A 135 8.35 -1.02 15.09
C ILE A 135 9.33 -0.02 15.72
N THR A 136 8.92 1.23 15.85
CA THR A 136 9.65 2.27 16.57
C THR A 136 8.95 2.52 17.88
N LEU A 137 9.67 2.27 18.97
CA LEU A 137 9.20 2.50 20.34
C LEU A 137 9.23 3.99 20.71
N PRO A 138 8.51 4.44 21.75
CA PRO A 138 8.52 5.83 22.19
C PRO A 138 9.91 6.35 22.57
N ASN A 139 10.81 5.46 23.02
CA ASN A 139 12.21 5.78 23.33
C ASN A 139 13.11 5.90 22.07
N GLY A 140 12.54 5.80 20.87
CA GLY A 140 13.26 5.86 19.60
C GLY A 140 13.92 4.54 19.17
N GLN A 141 13.86 3.48 19.95
CA GLN A 141 14.42 2.19 19.56
C GLN A 141 13.65 1.58 18.40
N LEU A 142 14.38 1.10 17.40
CA LEU A 142 13.85 0.41 16.24
C LEU A 142 13.98 -1.12 16.42
N ARG A 143 12.90 -1.82 16.21
CA ARG A 143 12.84 -3.29 16.16
C ARG A 143 12.31 -3.74 14.81
N THR A 144 12.92 -4.78 14.23
CA THR A 144 12.54 -5.32 12.93
C THR A 144 12.21 -6.80 13.07
N PHE A 145 11.10 -7.22 12.46
CA PHE A 145 10.61 -8.60 12.52
C PHE A 145 10.23 -9.08 11.12
N ASP A 146 10.80 -10.20 10.72
CA ASP A 146 10.46 -10.89 9.46
C ASP A 146 9.44 -12.03 9.67
N SER A 147 9.15 -12.35 10.93
CA SER A 147 8.15 -13.33 11.35
C SER A 147 7.00 -12.65 12.10
N PRO A 148 5.73 -12.91 11.70
CA PRO A 148 4.56 -12.41 12.43
C PRO A 148 4.50 -12.91 13.88
N ASP A 149 4.91 -14.17 14.13
CA ASP A 149 4.85 -14.79 15.45
C ASP A 149 5.81 -14.11 16.42
N LEU A 150 7.06 -13.88 16.00
CA LEU A 150 8.06 -13.15 16.80
C LEU A 150 7.63 -11.71 17.08
N ALA A 151 7.00 -11.06 16.09
CA ALA A 151 6.46 -9.71 16.26
C ALA A 151 5.30 -9.69 17.25
N MET A 152 4.40 -10.68 17.18
CA MET A 152 3.27 -10.82 18.10
C MET A 152 3.73 -11.09 19.54
N ASP A 153 4.71 -11.96 19.71
CA ASP A 153 5.30 -12.25 21.03
C ASP A 153 5.94 -10.99 21.65
N PHE A 154 6.65 -10.23 20.82
CA PHE A 154 7.22 -8.97 21.24
C PHE A 154 6.14 -7.97 21.70
N VAL A 155 5.07 -7.81 20.93
CA VAL A 155 3.96 -6.92 21.27
C VAL A 155 3.31 -7.34 22.58
N LYS A 156 3.02 -8.63 22.76
CA LYS A 156 2.39 -9.16 23.98
C LYS A 156 3.27 -8.97 25.21
N LYS A 157 4.58 -9.25 25.10
CA LYS A 157 5.52 -9.21 26.24
C LYS A 157 5.95 -7.80 26.63
N ASN A 158 6.10 -6.90 25.66
CA ASN A 158 6.75 -5.60 25.91
C ASN A 158 5.82 -4.40 25.80
N LEU A 159 4.71 -4.51 25.05
CA LEU A 159 3.84 -3.38 24.79
C LEU A 159 2.53 -3.43 25.57
N LYS A 160 1.97 -4.61 25.83
CA LYS A 160 0.77 -4.74 26.67
C LYS A 160 1.07 -4.53 28.17
N THR A 161 2.25 -4.87 28.62
CA THR A 161 2.69 -4.58 30.01
C THR A 161 2.90 -3.08 30.29
N MET A 162 3.02 -2.24 29.24
CA MET A 162 3.12 -0.78 29.41
C MET A 162 1.76 -0.08 29.46
N VAL A 163 0.67 -0.77 29.15
CA VAL A 163 -0.70 -0.20 29.11
C VAL A 163 -1.50 -0.48 30.39
N ASP A 164 -1.06 -1.43 31.21
CA ASP A 164 -1.64 -1.71 32.55
C ASP A 164 -0.68 -1.31 33.68
N PRO A 165 -0.67 -0.05 34.11
CA PRO A 165 0.03 0.33 35.36
C PRO A 165 -0.81 0.10 36.61
N GLN A 166 -1.93 -0.63 36.51
CA GLN A 166 -2.79 -0.95 37.66
C GLN A 166 -3.05 -2.46 37.75
N SER A 167 -2.04 -3.18 38.19
CA SER A 167 -2.21 -4.49 38.80
C SER A 167 -1.06 -4.71 39.78
N VAL A 168 -1.15 -4.04 40.88
CA VAL A 168 -0.53 -4.41 42.15
C VAL A 168 -1.62 -4.56 43.17
#